data_9d9305d5145c850d367c87fe48fe89a3
#
_entry.id   9d9305d5145c850d367c87fe48fe89a3
#
_cell.length_a   1.000
_cell.length_b   1.000
_cell.length_c   1.000
_cell.angle_alpha   90.00
_cell.angle_beta   90.00
_cell.angle_gamma   90.00
#
_symmetry.space_group_name_H-M   'P 1'
#
loop_
_entity.id
_entity.type
_entity.pdbx_description
1 polymer ?
#
loop_
_entity_poly.entity_id
_entity_poly.type
_entity_poly.pdbx_seq_one_letter_code
_entity_poly.pdbx_strand_id
1 'polypeptide(L)'
;MLNELKYILGDSLYYLSIQDFYKKWELKHVDEEKFIESVEKISGKEFDWFFDAWLHDTRVMDYSIQKWHAIKNDDGTYKVFLKIKNLGNRHMPQLVETEYSDGSTKRIWWENNYWNNEDEFIFNVSKKPTRLSLDPDAQSLDVDYRNNSTKLKRKITFDWPGMNYKPRDKIVYTWLPSLYYNSTDSYSPGLQIRRSYGSFENQIIKLNHSSEKDPLSKKHSFYWYYEGSFKPVHNYRNLELNFKIFDQPGLKSMKLEMNKTKFPNGYRSKPKQNYKLGFYVQSNVDTQRTNLFTPGKLSSVYF
;
A
#
# COMPACT_ATOMS: atom_id res chain seq x y z
N MET A 1 15.25 1.40 10.38
CA MET A 1 16.48 2.18 10.56
C MET A 1 17.62 1.68 9.67
N LEU A 2 18.25 0.52 9.94
CA LEU A 2 19.47 0.08 9.21
C LEU A 2 19.28 -0.03 7.68
N ASN A 3 18.12 -0.46 7.19
CA ASN A 3 17.85 -0.50 5.75
C ASN A 3 17.80 0.90 5.12
N GLU A 4 17.27 1.90 5.82
CA GLU A 4 17.28 3.29 5.32
C GLU A 4 18.66 3.92 5.42
N LEU A 5 19.41 3.61 6.47
CA LEU A 5 20.82 4.01 6.55
C LEU A 5 21.62 3.47 5.36
N LYS A 6 21.44 2.18 5.04
CA LYS A 6 22.01 1.56 3.85
C LYS A 6 21.57 2.22 2.54
N TYR A 7 20.29 2.59 2.44
CA TYR A 7 19.75 3.29 1.28
C TYR A 7 20.43 4.64 1.04
N ILE A 8 20.68 5.41 2.12
CA ILE A 8 21.33 6.74 2.03
C ILE A 8 22.84 6.62 1.78
N LEU A 9 23.51 5.70 2.46
CA LEU A 9 24.97 5.52 2.36
C LEU A 9 25.39 4.78 1.08
N GLY A 10 24.52 3.93 0.56
CA GLY A 10 24.87 2.89 -0.40
C GLY A 10 25.60 1.71 0.26
N ASP A 11 25.71 0.61 -0.48
CA ASP A 11 26.24 -0.65 0.03
C ASP A 11 27.67 -0.52 0.60
N SER A 12 28.56 0.15 -0.12
CA SER A 12 29.97 0.22 0.24
C SER A 12 30.19 0.93 1.57
N LEU A 13 29.69 2.16 1.73
CA LEU A 13 29.89 2.95 2.96
C LEU A 13 29.15 2.32 4.13
N TYR A 14 27.95 1.75 3.88
CA TYR A 14 27.21 1.06 4.93
C TYR A 14 27.99 -0.12 5.51
N TYR A 15 28.48 -1.03 4.67
CA TYR A 15 29.23 -2.19 5.16
C TYR A 15 30.56 -1.81 5.79
N LEU A 16 31.26 -0.80 5.29
CA LEU A 16 32.47 -0.28 5.91
C LEU A 16 32.20 0.31 7.31
N SER A 17 31.10 1.04 7.47
CA SER A 17 30.68 1.58 8.77
C SER A 17 30.39 0.47 9.80
N ILE A 18 29.66 -0.56 9.37
CA ILE A 18 29.39 -1.74 10.22
C ILE A 18 30.68 -2.46 10.61
N GLN A 19 31.62 -2.61 9.67
CA GLN A 19 32.92 -3.26 9.94
C GLN A 19 33.82 -2.44 10.89
N ASP A 20 33.87 -1.09 10.70
CA ASP A 20 34.61 -0.20 11.61
C ASP A 20 34.06 -0.28 13.03
N PHE A 21 32.74 -0.18 13.14
CA PHE A 21 32.02 -0.31 14.41
C PHE A 21 32.31 -1.65 15.09
N TYR A 22 32.16 -2.78 14.38
CA TYR A 22 32.42 -4.11 14.92
C TYR A 22 33.88 -4.26 15.40
N LYS A 23 34.85 -3.92 14.55
CA LYS A 23 36.31 -4.02 14.90
C LYS A 23 36.68 -3.17 16.11
N LYS A 24 36.12 -1.99 16.26
CA LYS A 24 36.43 -1.05 17.35
C LYS A 24 35.80 -1.46 18.67
N TRP A 25 34.59 -2.03 18.61
CA TRP A 25 33.73 -2.25 19.77
C TRP A 25 33.43 -3.71 20.11
N GLU A 26 34.04 -4.67 19.38
CA GLU A 26 33.89 -6.10 19.67
C GLU A 26 34.18 -6.40 21.15
N LEU A 27 33.23 -7.13 21.78
CA LEU A 27 33.30 -7.52 23.20
C LEU A 27 33.36 -6.35 24.21
N LYS A 28 32.97 -5.14 23.80
CA LYS A 28 32.90 -3.96 24.67
C LYS A 28 31.42 -3.49 24.81
N HIS A 29 31.18 -2.66 25.83
CA HIS A 29 29.92 -1.99 25.96
C HIS A 29 29.77 -0.92 24.89
N VAL A 30 28.58 -0.94 24.22
CA VAL A 30 28.25 -0.02 23.13
C VAL A 30 27.00 0.78 23.49
N ASP A 31 26.89 1.96 22.91
CA ASP A 31 25.77 2.88 22.94
C ASP A 31 25.54 3.43 21.53
N GLU A 32 24.51 4.26 21.37
CA GLU A 32 24.18 4.86 20.08
C GLU A 32 25.27 5.79 19.55
N GLU A 33 25.90 6.57 20.43
CA GLU A 33 26.94 7.54 20.06
C GLU A 33 28.12 6.87 19.35
N LYS A 34 28.54 5.71 19.85
CA LYS A 34 29.65 4.92 19.25
C LYS A 34 29.32 4.40 17.86
N PHE A 35 28.05 4.08 17.62
CA PHE A 35 27.60 3.67 16.30
C PHE A 35 27.54 4.85 15.34
N ILE A 36 27.00 5.99 15.79
CA ILE A 36 26.94 7.24 15.03
C ILE A 36 28.38 7.67 14.64
N GLU A 37 29.32 7.71 15.60
CA GLU A 37 30.73 8.04 15.36
C GLU A 37 31.35 7.19 14.24
N SER A 38 31.08 5.88 14.23
CA SER A 38 31.62 5.01 13.18
C SER A 38 30.98 5.29 11.81
N VAL A 39 29.69 5.59 11.75
CA VAL A 39 29.00 5.95 10.51
C VAL A 39 29.51 7.27 9.96
N GLU A 40 29.62 8.28 10.78
CA GLU A 40 30.07 9.63 10.38
C GLU A 40 31.54 9.65 9.96
N LYS A 41 32.41 8.95 10.70
CA LYS A 41 33.82 8.79 10.36
C LYS A 41 34.02 8.18 8.97
N ILE A 42 33.26 7.14 8.64
CA ILE A 42 33.40 6.42 7.36
C ILE A 42 32.71 7.17 6.22
N SER A 43 31.55 7.78 6.46
CA SER A 43 30.80 8.50 5.43
C SER A 43 31.33 9.91 5.15
N GLY A 44 32.00 10.52 6.13
CA GLY A 44 32.42 11.92 6.09
C GLY A 44 31.25 12.92 6.15
N LYS A 45 30.08 12.48 6.62
CA LYS A 45 28.86 13.28 6.73
C LYS A 45 28.29 13.19 8.14
N GLU A 46 27.58 14.20 8.58
CA GLU A 46 26.85 14.23 9.84
C GLU A 46 25.52 13.47 9.70
N PHE A 47 25.20 12.61 10.68
CA PHE A 47 24.01 11.76 10.71
C PHE A 47 23.14 11.93 11.95
N ASP A 48 23.42 12.90 12.81
CA ASP A 48 22.61 13.20 14.01
C ASP A 48 21.13 13.34 13.66
N TRP A 49 20.79 14.09 12.60
CA TRP A 49 19.41 14.27 12.11
C TRP A 49 18.70 12.95 11.78
N PHE A 50 19.46 11.96 11.28
CA PHE A 50 18.92 10.66 10.93
C PHE A 50 18.66 9.81 12.17
N PHE A 51 19.66 9.70 13.06
CA PHE A 51 19.54 8.89 14.26
C PHE A 51 18.55 9.48 15.25
N ASP A 52 18.51 10.81 15.45
CA ASP A 52 17.51 11.48 16.27
C ASP A 52 16.09 11.18 15.78
N ALA A 53 15.85 11.28 14.47
CA ALA A 53 14.56 10.96 13.89
C ALA A 53 14.15 9.49 14.02
N TRP A 54 15.11 8.56 14.19
CA TRP A 54 14.85 7.14 14.34
C TRP A 54 14.76 6.67 15.78
N LEU A 55 15.56 7.20 16.67
CA LEU A 55 15.70 6.72 18.04
C LEU A 55 14.83 7.52 19.02
N HIS A 56 14.63 8.81 18.76
CA HIS A 56 13.98 9.72 19.69
C HIS A 56 12.64 10.28 19.20
N ASP A 57 12.20 9.93 17.97
CA ASP A 57 10.99 10.46 17.38
C ASP A 57 10.05 9.36 16.84
N THR A 58 8.76 9.71 16.74
CA THR A 58 7.69 8.86 16.18
C THR A 58 7.14 9.39 14.86
N ARG A 59 7.76 10.41 14.27
CA ARG A 59 7.36 10.98 13.00
C ARG A 59 7.45 9.94 11.89
N VAL A 60 6.59 10.05 10.90
CA VAL A 60 6.55 9.15 9.74
C VAL A 60 6.93 9.91 8.48
N MET A 61 7.47 9.20 7.53
CA MET A 61 7.78 9.69 6.21
C MET A 61 6.64 9.36 5.24
N ASP A 62 6.25 10.31 4.41
CA ASP A 62 5.25 10.15 3.37
C ASP A 62 5.42 11.23 2.32
N TYR A 63 6.18 10.94 1.29
CA TYR A 63 6.40 11.84 0.18
C TYR A 63 5.39 11.61 -0.93
N SER A 64 4.99 12.68 -1.60
CA SER A 64 3.99 12.65 -2.66
C SER A 64 4.40 13.52 -3.83
N ILE A 65 4.34 12.99 -5.03
CA ILE A 65 4.43 13.75 -6.27
C ILE A 65 3.10 14.47 -6.49
N GLN A 66 3.10 15.80 -6.38
CA GLN A 66 1.91 16.62 -6.55
C GLN A 66 1.65 16.96 -8.03
N LYS A 67 2.67 17.49 -8.68
CA LYS A 67 2.63 17.90 -10.09
C LYS A 67 4.01 17.74 -10.71
N TRP A 68 4.04 17.60 -12.02
CA TRP A 68 5.27 17.67 -12.78
C TRP A 68 5.01 18.16 -14.20
N HIS A 69 6.00 18.78 -14.81
CA HIS A 69 6.02 19.09 -16.22
C HIS A 69 7.46 19.10 -16.73
N ALA A 70 7.63 19.00 -18.02
CA ALA A 70 8.94 19.05 -18.67
C ALA A 70 8.90 19.98 -19.88
N ILE A 71 9.88 20.86 -19.94
CA ILE A 71 10.05 21.84 -21.03
C ILE A 71 11.27 21.40 -21.84
N LYS A 72 11.13 21.38 -23.17
CA LYS A 72 12.25 21.09 -24.07
C LYS A 72 13.14 22.32 -24.19
N ASN A 73 14.44 22.14 -23.98
CA ASN A 73 15.46 23.16 -24.17
C ASN A 73 15.90 23.24 -25.63
N ASP A 74 16.58 24.30 -26.01
CA ASP A 74 17.11 24.52 -27.38
C ASP A 74 18.18 23.50 -27.77
N ASP A 75 18.91 22.94 -26.80
CA ASP A 75 19.90 21.89 -26.97
C ASP A 75 19.30 20.46 -27.14
N GLY A 76 17.97 20.36 -27.17
CA GLY A 76 17.25 19.09 -27.30
C GLY A 76 17.05 18.32 -25.98
N THR A 77 17.63 18.76 -24.86
CA THR A 77 17.39 18.22 -23.52
C THR A 77 16.03 18.67 -22.97
N TYR A 78 15.64 18.16 -21.81
CA TYR A 78 14.41 18.54 -21.13
C TYR A 78 14.71 18.99 -19.73
N LYS A 79 14.18 20.17 -19.36
CA LYS A 79 14.16 20.68 -17.99
C LYS A 79 12.88 20.18 -17.32
N VAL A 80 13.04 19.43 -16.24
CA VAL A 80 11.94 18.83 -15.48
C VAL A 80 11.70 19.62 -14.22
N PHE A 81 10.44 19.95 -13.97
CA PHE A 81 9.95 20.56 -12.74
C PHE A 81 9.09 19.55 -12.02
N LEU A 82 9.52 19.13 -10.84
CA LEU A 82 8.88 18.11 -10.03
C LEU A 82 8.50 18.68 -8.67
N LYS A 83 7.21 18.89 -8.44
CA LYS A 83 6.69 19.37 -7.17
C LYS A 83 6.44 18.19 -6.24
N ILE A 84 7.18 18.14 -5.14
CA ILE A 84 7.13 17.09 -4.12
C ILE A 84 6.59 17.69 -2.83
N LYS A 85 5.73 16.94 -2.14
CA LYS A 85 5.20 17.30 -0.84
C LYS A 85 5.47 16.18 0.16
N ASN A 86 5.95 16.53 1.34
CA ASN A 86 6.02 15.63 2.47
C ASN A 86 4.68 15.71 3.24
N LEU A 87 3.88 14.67 3.15
CA LEU A 87 2.60 14.54 3.87
C LEU A 87 2.81 13.99 5.29
N GLY A 88 3.97 13.41 5.54
CA GLY A 88 4.47 13.09 6.86
C GLY A 88 5.16 14.29 7.50
N ASN A 89 5.98 14.04 8.47
CA ASN A 89 6.78 15.08 9.15
C ASN A 89 8.20 14.58 9.49
N ARG A 90 8.63 13.48 8.87
CA ARG A 90 10.02 13.03 8.84
C ARG A 90 10.61 13.37 7.47
N HIS A 91 11.77 14.01 7.48
CA HIS A 91 12.51 14.37 6.28
C HIS A 91 13.60 13.34 6.01
N MET A 92 13.75 12.95 4.74
CA MET A 92 14.77 12.01 4.27
C MET A 92 15.12 12.33 2.81
N PRO A 93 16.37 12.22 2.38
CA PRO A 93 16.74 12.27 0.97
C PRO A 93 15.98 11.20 0.18
N GLN A 94 15.60 11.52 -1.05
CA GLN A 94 14.88 10.60 -1.90
C GLN A 94 15.58 10.42 -3.25
N LEU A 95 15.62 9.19 -3.73
CA LEU A 95 16.07 8.89 -5.08
C LEU A 95 14.93 9.12 -6.06
N VAL A 96 15.12 10.03 -7.00
CA VAL A 96 14.17 10.33 -8.08
C VAL A 96 14.58 9.55 -9.31
N GLU A 97 13.69 8.68 -9.80
CA GLU A 97 13.86 7.97 -11.07
C GLU A 97 13.01 8.59 -12.17
N THR A 98 13.64 8.88 -13.28
CA THR A 98 13.00 9.30 -14.52
C THR A 98 13.04 8.15 -15.51
N GLU A 99 11.89 7.71 -16.00
CA GLU A 99 11.76 6.69 -17.05
C GLU A 99 11.44 7.33 -18.39
N TYR A 100 12.02 6.81 -19.46
CA TYR A 100 11.85 7.27 -20.83
C TYR A 100 11.04 6.27 -21.66
N SER A 101 10.63 6.69 -22.86
CA SER A 101 9.82 5.87 -23.78
C SER A 101 10.50 4.59 -24.25
N ASP A 102 11.83 4.57 -24.26
CA ASP A 102 12.64 3.40 -24.62
C ASP A 102 12.91 2.44 -23.45
N GLY A 103 12.31 2.70 -22.28
CA GLY A 103 12.51 1.90 -21.08
C GLY A 103 13.80 2.19 -20.31
N SER A 104 14.68 3.07 -20.83
CA SER A 104 15.86 3.51 -20.09
C SER A 104 15.45 4.41 -18.91
N THR A 105 16.29 4.44 -17.87
CA THR A 105 16.03 5.23 -16.66
C THR A 105 17.22 6.09 -16.28
N LYS A 106 16.97 7.22 -15.64
CA LYS A 106 17.98 8.07 -14.98
C LYS A 106 17.58 8.29 -13.54
N ARG A 107 18.53 8.15 -12.62
CA ARG A 107 18.33 8.33 -11.19
C ARG A 107 19.14 9.51 -10.68
N ILE A 108 18.52 10.35 -9.85
CA ILE A 108 19.12 11.56 -9.26
C ILE A 108 18.67 11.64 -7.82
N TRP A 109 19.61 11.89 -6.91
CA TRP A 109 19.27 12.18 -5.53
C TRP A 109 18.65 13.57 -5.40
N TRP A 110 17.54 13.63 -4.72
CA TRP A 110 16.93 14.85 -4.24
C TRP A 110 17.20 14.97 -2.74
N GLU A 111 18.10 15.87 -2.39
CA GLU A 111 18.41 16.23 -1.02
C GLU A 111 17.41 17.33 -0.62
N ASN A 112 16.39 16.93 0.13
CA ASN A 112 15.31 17.79 0.57
C ASN A 112 15.82 18.92 1.46
N ASN A 113 15.23 20.10 1.31
CA ASN A 113 15.41 21.18 2.27
C ASN A 113 14.59 20.88 3.52
N TYR A 114 15.25 20.51 4.62
CA TYR A 114 14.65 20.01 5.88
C TYR A 114 13.58 20.90 6.52
N TRP A 115 13.44 22.13 6.03
CA TRP A 115 12.56 23.13 6.61
C TRP A 115 11.21 23.28 5.89
N ASN A 116 11.06 22.73 4.68
CA ASN A 116 9.86 22.88 3.87
C ASN A 116 9.17 21.53 3.62
N ASN A 117 7.88 21.46 3.97
CA ASN A 117 7.06 20.27 3.64
C ASN A 117 6.70 20.18 2.15
N GLU A 118 6.97 21.20 1.36
CA GLU A 118 6.68 21.27 -0.07
C GLU A 118 7.87 21.90 -0.78
N ASP A 119 8.39 21.22 -1.80
CA ASP A 119 9.56 21.66 -2.55
C ASP A 119 9.40 21.40 -4.05
N GLU A 120 10.07 22.19 -4.86
CA GLU A 120 10.14 22.03 -6.32
C GLU A 120 11.55 21.62 -6.73
N PHE A 121 11.70 20.35 -7.11
CA PHE A 121 12.95 19.80 -7.60
C PHE A 121 13.08 20.02 -9.11
N ILE A 122 14.10 20.78 -9.52
CA ILE A 122 14.36 21.12 -10.92
C ILE A 122 15.64 20.43 -11.38
N PHE A 123 15.57 19.71 -12.48
CA PHE A 123 16.73 18.99 -13.02
C PHE A 123 16.62 18.79 -14.54
N ASN A 124 17.76 18.50 -15.20
CA ASN A 124 17.81 18.29 -16.64
C ASN A 124 17.98 16.81 -16.97
N VAL A 125 17.30 16.40 -18.05
CA VAL A 125 17.36 15.03 -18.58
C VAL A 125 17.53 15.06 -20.10
N SER A 126 18.15 14.02 -20.66
CA SER A 126 18.48 13.96 -22.09
C SER A 126 17.30 13.66 -23.01
N LYS A 127 16.24 13.03 -22.47
CA LYS A 127 15.07 12.59 -23.23
C LYS A 127 13.78 13.02 -22.54
N LYS A 128 12.66 13.02 -23.28
CA LYS A 128 11.34 13.34 -22.72
C LYS A 128 10.92 12.31 -21.67
N PRO A 129 10.64 12.70 -20.44
CA PRO A 129 10.16 11.80 -19.39
C PRO A 129 8.78 11.22 -19.73
N THR A 130 8.57 9.96 -19.38
CA THR A 130 7.27 9.28 -19.47
C THR A 130 6.69 8.97 -18.09
N ARG A 131 7.58 8.77 -17.11
CA ARG A 131 7.22 8.54 -15.70
C ARG A 131 8.30 9.09 -14.78
N LEU A 132 7.88 9.61 -13.65
CA LEU A 132 8.73 9.99 -12.53
C LEU A 132 8.30 9.19 -11.31
N SER A 133 9.25 8.76 -10.48
CA SER A 133 9.00 8.07 -9.22
C SER A 133 10.03 8.43 -8.16
N LEU A 134 9.57 8.56 -6.92
CA LEU A 134 10.39 8.66 -5.72
C LEU A 134 10.62 7.26 -5.20
N ASP A 135 11.81 6.99 -4.66
CA ASP A 135 12.21 5.69 -4.12
C ASP A 135 11.76 4.51 -5.00
N PRO A 136 12.29 4.40 -6.24
CA PRO A 136 11.84 3.44 -7.24
C PRO A 136 11.94 1.97 -6.80
N ASP A 137 12.83 1.69 -5.84
CA ASP A 137 13.12 0.35 -5.33
C ASP A 137 12.41 0.05 -4.00
N ALA A 138 11.60 1.00 -3.49
CA ALA A 138 10.83 0.90 -2.25
C ALA A 138 11.70 0.52 -1.03
N GLN A 139 12.86 1.15 -0.91
CA GLN A 139 13.82 0.89 0.16
C GLN A 139 13.61 1.78 1.39
N SER A 140 13.01 2.94 1.22
CA SER A 140 12.60 3.79 2.32
C SER A 140 11.36 3.22 3.04
N LEU A 141 10.97 3.81 4.19
CA LEU A 141 9.74 3.43 4.90
C LEU A 141 8.62 4.43 4.67
N ASP A 142 8.45 4.83 3.42
CA ASP A 142 7.30 5.65 3.04
C ASP A 142 5.99 4.94 3.39
N VAL A 143 5.03 5.70 3.90
CA VAL A 143 3.75 5.17 4.34
C VAL A 143 2.84 4.82 3.17
N ASP A 144 2.89 5.60 2.09
CA ASP A 144 2.03 5.41 0.92
C ASP A 144 2.76 5.55 -0.42
N TYR A 145 3.35 4.47 -0.90
CA TYR A 145 4.03 4.47 -2.21
C TYR A 145 3.13 4.71 -3.43
N ARG A 146 1.79 4.77 -3.27
CA ARG A 146 0.87 5.05 -4.39
C ARG A 146 1.03 6.47 -4.90
N ASN A 147 1.43 7.39 -4.04
CA ASN A 147 1.62 8.81 -4.34
C ASN A 147 3.07 9.16 -4.75
N ASN A 148 3.98 8.18 -4.67
CA ASN A 148 5.39 8.32 -5.02
C ASN A 148 5.68 8.18 -6.51
N SER A 149 4.69 7.95 -7.35
CA SER A 149 4.89 7.81 -8.79
C SER A 149 3.77 8.48 -9.57
N THR A 150 4.14 9.10 -10.67
CA THR A 150 3.19 9.71 -11.63
C THR A 150 2.31 8.68 -12.34
N LYS A 151 2.73 7.42 -12.36
CA LYS A 151 1.96 6.27 -12.87
C LYS A 151 2.17 5.10 -11.93
N LEU A 152 1.08 4.60 -11.33
CA LEU A 152 1.13 3.45 -10.42
C LEU A 152 1.64 2.19 -11.14
N LYS A 153 2.60 1.53 -10.54
CA LYS A 153 3.05 0.20 -10.97
C LYS A 153 1.93 -0.81 -10.71
N ARG A 154 1.71 -1.73 -11.65
CA ARG A 154 0.72 -2.82 -11.56
C ARG A 154 1.40 -4.15 -11.81
N LYS A 155 0.96 -5.18 -11.09
CA LYS A 155 1.40 -6.57 -11.29
C LYS A 155 0.17 -7.46 -11.40
N ILE A 156 0.13 -8.32 -12.41
CA ILE A 156 -0.90 -9.35 -12.57
C ILE A 156 -0.23 -10.70 -12.37
N THR A 157 -0.80 -11.54 -11.54
CA THR A 157 -0.24 -12.86 -11.24
C THR A 157 -1.33 -13.83 -10.82
N PHE A 158 -1.03 -15.14 -10.82
CA PHE A 158 -1.91 -16.17 -10.28
C PHE A 158 -1.90 -16.12 -8.73
N ASP A 159 -3.05 -16.39 -8.11
CA ASP A 159 -3.21 -16.37 -6.63
C ASP A 159 -2.89 -17.76 -6.04
N TRP A 160 -1.61 -18.09 -5.92
CA TRP A 160 -1.19 -19.36 -5.30
C TRP A 160 -1.54 -19.36 -3.81
N PRO A 161 -2.16 -20.45 -3.31
CA PRO A 161 -2.36 -20.64 -1.87
C PRO A 161 -1.03 -20.56 -1.11
N GLY A 162 -0.99 -19.72 -0.06
CA GLY A 162 0.21 -19.51 0.76
C GLY A 162 1.18 -18.46 0.25
N MET A 163 1.06 -17.95 -0.96
CA MET A 163 1.88 -16.84 -1.47
C MET A 163 1.25 -15.49 -1.15
N ASN A 164 1.44 -15.01 0.07
CA ASN A 164 0.97 -13.69 0.51
C ASN A 164 1.99 -12.56 0.24
N TYR A 165 2.59 -12.54 -0.95
CA TYR A 165 3.49 -11.44 -1.32
C TYR A 165 2.68 -10.15 -1.56
N LYS A 166 2.82 -9.19 -0.66
CA LYS A 166 2.16 -7.88 -0.71
C LYS A 166 3.21 -6.77 -0.86
N PRO A 167 3.68 -6.48 -2.08
CA PRO A 167 4.61 -5.39 -2.32
C PRO A 167 4.00 -4.05 -1.93
N ARG A 168 4.83 -3.12 -1.48
CA ARG A 168 4.40 -1.78 -1.08
C ARG A 168 4.37 -0.79 -2.25
N ASP A 169 5.15 -1.06 -3.30
CA ASP A 169 5.41 -0.17 -4.43
C ASP A 169 4.44 -0.34 -5.62
N LYS A 170 3.51 -1.31 -5.55
CA LYS A 170 2.62 -1.61 -6.68
C LYS A 170 1.27 -2.18 -6.25
N ILE A 171 0.27 -1.99 -7.09
CA ILE A 171 -1.01 -2.66 -6.97
C ILE A 171 -0.88 -4.06 -7.60
N VAL A 172 -1.29 -5.07 -6.86
CA VAL A 172 -1.27 -6.45 -7.32
C VAL A 172 -2.69 -6.89 -7.65
N TYR A 173 -2.88 -7.38 -8.86
CA TYR A 173 -4.07 -8.08 -9.30
C TYR A 173 -3.75 -9.57 -9.34
N THR A 174 -4.44 -10.36 -8.54
CA THR A 174 -4.33 -11.82 -8.59
C THR A 174 -5.63 -12.43 -9.12
N TRP A 175 -5.53 -13.54 -9.82
CA TRP A 175 -6.67 -14.28 -10.30
C TRP A 175 -6.56 -15.75 -9.92
N LEU A 176 -7.72 -16.37 -9.71
CA LEU A 176 -7.85 -17.78 -9.33
C LEU A 176 -9.15 -18.32 -9.92
N PRO A 177 -9.17 -19.51 -10.54
CA PRO A 177 -10.39 -20.22 -10.82
C PRO A 177 -11.18 -20.45 -9.53
N SER A 178 -12.48 -20.24 -9.55
CA SER A 178 -13.38 -20.51 -8.42
C SER A 178 -14.37 -21.60 -8.78
N LEU A 179 -14.74 -22.39 -7.81
CA LEU A 179 -15.79 -23.39 -7.91
C LEU A 179 -16.70 -23.22 -6.71
N TYR A 180 -17.98 -23.03 -7.00
CA TYR A 180 -19.03 -22.99 -6.00
C TYR A 180 -19.97 -24.17 -6.22
N TYR A 181 -20.46 -24.76 -5.15
CA TYR A 181 -21.45 -25.84 -5.21
C TYR A 181 -22.64 -25.50 -4.33
N ASN A 182 -23.83 -25.73 -4.86
CA ASN A 182 -25.05 -25.79 -4.07
C ASN A 182 -25.96 -26.93 -4.58
N SER A 183 -26.85 -27.41 -3.73
CA SER A 183 -27.73 -28.53 -4.05
C SER A 183 -28.79 -28.23 -5.11
N THR A 184 -29.02 -26.96 -5.46
CA THR A 184 -30.06 -26.54 -6.42
C THR A 184 -29.52 -26.44 -7.85
N ASP A 185 -28.33 -25.84 -8.01
CA ASP A 185 -27.75 -25.50 -9.32
C ASP A 185 -26.47 -26.28 -9.60
N SER A 186 -26.16 -27.26 -8.74
CA SER A 186 -24.98 -28.11 -8.85
C SER A 186 -23.67 -27.31 -8.78
N TYR A 187 -22.73 -27.58 -9.66
CA TYR A 187 -21.44 -26.88 -9.70
C TYR A 187 -21.56 -25.57 -10.45
N SER A 188 -20.89 -24.55 -9.93
CA SER A 188 -20.82 -23.23 -10.55
C SER A 188 -19.37 -22.81 -10.70
N PRO A 189 -18.73 -23.16 -11.82
CA PRO A 189 -17.38 -22.70 -12.12
C PRO A 189 -17.36 -21.18 -12.32
N GLY A 190 -16.21 -20.58 -12.06
CA GLY A 190 -16.08 -19.14 -12.14
C GLY A 190 -14.66 -18.63 -12.01
N LEU A 191 -14.56 -17.34 -11.76
CA LEU A 191 -13.29 -16.63 -11.64
C LEU A 191 -13.30 -15.73 -10.42
N GLN A 192 -12.24 -15.78 -9.64
CA GLN A 192 -11.94 -14.82 -8.59
C GLN A 192 -10.85 -13.88 -9.07
N ILE A 193 -11.07 -12.59 -8.91
CA ILE A 193 -10.06 -11.55 -9.10
C ILE A 193 -9.90 -10.81 -7.77
N ARG A 194 -8.67 -10.66 -7.33
CA ARG A 194 -8.32 -9.87 -6.15
C ARG A 194 -7.45 -8.70 -6.57
N ARG A 195 -7.76 -7.51 -6.09
CA ARG A 195 -6.91 -6.32 -6.14
C ARG A 195 -6.42 -6.02 -4.74
N SER A 196 -5.11 -5.90 -4.57
CA SER A 196 -4.51 -5.58 -3.27
C SER A 196 -3.40 -4.56 -3.39
N TYR A 197 -3.23 -3.76 -2.33
CA TYR A 197 -2.09 -2.87 -2.14
C TYR A 197 -1.61 -3.00 -0.69
N GLY A 198 -0.47 -3.65 -0.49
CA GLY A 198 0.07 -3.90 0.85
C GLY A 198 -0.98 -4.45 1.82
N SER A 199 -1.05 -3.84 3.00
CA SER A 199 -2.08 -4.11 4.03
C SER A 199 -3.22 -3.07 4.04
N PHE A 200 -3.18 -2.08 3.15
CA PHE A 200 -4.10 -0.93 3.15
C PHE A 200 -5.36 -1.17 2.34
N GLU A 201 -5.27 -1.98 1.31
CA GLU A 201 -6.37 -2.23 0.42
C GLU A 201 -6.42 -3.69 -0.01
N ASN A 202 -7.60 -4.30 0.09
CA ASN A 202 -7.87 -5.63 -0.43
C ASN A 202 -9.30 -5.66 -0.95
N GLN A 203 -9.47 -6.01 -2.22
CA GLN A 203 -10.76 -6.13 -2.87
C GLN A 203 -10.84 -7.47 -3.60
N ILE A 204 -11.96 -8.16 -3.49
CA ILE A 204 -12.18 -9.48 -4.11
C ILE A 204 -13.49 -9.41 -4.88
N ILE A 205 -13.44 -9.79 -6.15
CA ILE A 205 -14.60 -10.05 -6.99
C ILE A 205 -14.61 -11.54 -7.32
N LYS A 206 -15.76 -12.18 -7.15
CA LYS A 206 -16.01 -13.56 -7.63
C LYS A 206 -17.20 -13.55 -8.57
N LEU A 207 -17.06 -14.21 -9.69
CA LEU A 207 -18.07 -14.36 -10.72
C LEU A 207 -18.21 -15.83 -11.03
N ASN A 208 -19.37 -16.41 -10.80
CA ASN A 208 -19.65 -17.81 -11.05
C ASN A 208 -20.92 -17.99 -11.89
N HIS A 209 -20.95 -19.01 -12.70
CA HIS A 209 -22.09 -19.35 -13.56
C HIS A 209 -22.48 -20.81 -13.31
N SER A 210 -23.76 -21.08 -13.07
CA SER A 210 -24.22 -22.44 -12.80
C SER A 210 -24.04 -23.35 -14.00
N SER A 211 -23.59 -24.59 -13.76
CA SER A 211 -23.48 -25.62 -14.81
C SER A 211 -24.84 -26.15 -15.22
N GLU A 212 -25.79 -26.18 -14.30
CA GLU A 212 -27.15 -26.66 -14.53
C GLU A 212 -28.14 -25.50 -14.50
N LYS A 213 -29.29 -25.72 -15.16
CA LYS A 213 -30.41 -24.78 -15.12
C LYS A 213 -31.16 -24.94 -13.81
N ASP A 214 -31.53 -23.86 -13.23
CA ASP A 214 -32.45 -23.83 -12.08
C ASP A 214 -33.75 -24.59 -12.43
N PRO A 215 -34.15 -25.58 -11.62
CA PRO A 215 -35.35 -26.38 -11.87
C PRO A 215 -36.63 -25.56 -12.01
N LEU A 216 -36.70 -24.44 -11.31
CA LEU A 216 -37.89 -23.56 -11.30
C LEU A 216 -37.87 -22.54 -12.45
N SER A 217 -36.83 -21.77 -12.58
CA SER A 217 -36.71 -20.72 -13.59
C SER A 217 -36.33 -21.21 -14.97
N LYS A 218 -35.84 -22.47 -15.10
CA LYS A 218 -35.31 -23.08 -16.34
C LYS A 218 -34.15 -22.31 -16.96
N LYS A 219 -33.49 -21.42 -16.19
CA LYS A 219 -32.35 -20.60 -16.62
C LYS A 219 -31.10 -20.94 -15.81
N HIS A 220 -29.95 -20.69 -16.39
CA HIS A 220 -28.71 -20.73 -15.66
C HIS A 220 -28.63 -19.54 -14.71
N SER A 221 -28.11 -19.77 -13.50
CA SER A 221 -27.91 -18.73 -12.50
C SER A 221 -26.54 -18.11 -12.63
N PHE A 222 -26.46 -16.83 -12.44
CA PHE A 222 -25.20 -16.08 -12.36
C PHE A 222 -25.05 -15.55 -10.95
N TYR A 223 -23.90 -15.79 -10.34
CA TYR A 223 -23.57 -15.39 -8.98
C TYR A 223 -22.43 -14.40 -9.01
N TRP A 224 -22.55 -13.37 -8.23
CA TRP A 224 -21.43 -12.46 -8.03
C TRP A 224 -21.28 -12.10 -6.55
N TYR A 225 -20.06 -11.85 -6.20
CA TYR A 225 -19.64 -11.51 -4.86
C TYR A 225 -18.57 -10.44 -4.94
N TYR A 226 -18.73 -9.39 -4.19
CA TYR A 226 -17.76 -8.31 -4.08
C TYR A 226 -17.54 -7.97 -2.61
N GLU A 227 -16.32 -8.06 -2.17
CA GLU A 227 -15.95 -7.61 -0.83
C GLU A 227 -14.66 -6.84 -0.89
N GLY A 228 -14.46 -5.91 0.08
CA GLY A 228 -13.23 -5.17 0.19
C GLY A 228 -13.05 -4.53 1.53
N SER A 229 -11.79 -4.27 1.83
CA SER A 229 -11.35 -3.43 2.94
C SER A 229 -10.45 -2.33 2.43
N PHE A 230 -10.59 -1.16 3.03
CA PHE A 230 -9.79 0.02 2.72
C PHE A 230 -9.38 0.72 4.02
N LYS A 231 -8.08 0.97 4.18
CA LYS A 231 -7.51 1.72 5.31
C LYS A 231 -6.95 3.03 4.79
N PRO A 232 -7.60 4.17 5.08
CA PRO A 232 -7.05 5.48 4.77
C PRO A 232 -5.72 5.71 5.48
N VAL A 233 -4.73 6.24 4.76
CA VAL A 233 -3.35 6.31 5.27
C VAL A 233 -3.10 7.57 6.10
N HIS A 234 -3.65 8.72 5.69
CA HIS A 234 -3.30 10.01 6.29
C HIS A 234 -4.15 10.42 7.49
N ASN A 235 -5.21 11.17 7.25
CA ASN A 235 -5.96 11.88 8.29
C ASN A 235 -6.77 10.97 9.21
N TYR A 236 -6.92 9.70 8.85
CA TYR A 236 -7.80 8.75 9.54
C TYR A 236 -7.06 7.48 9.94
N ARG A 237 -5.86 7.62 10.52
CA ARG A 237 -5.12 6.48 11.06
C ARG A 237 -6.03 5.60 11.93
N ASN A 238 -5.89 4.28 11.80
CA ASN A 238 -6.71 3.29 12.50
C ASN A 238 -8.21 3.30 12.15
N LEU A 239 -8.58 3.91 11.01
CA LEU A 239 -9.88 3.74 10.39
C LEU A 239 -9.80 2.62 9.36
N GLU A 240 -10.80 1.74 9.35
CA GLU A 240 -10.95 0.69 8.36
C GLU A 240 -12.39 0.70 7.84
N LEU A 241 -12.54 0.77 6.53
CA LEU A 241 -13.82 0.70 5.83
C LEU A 241 -13.92 -0.69 5.19
N ASN A 242 -14.96 -1.43 5.53
CA ASN A 242 -15.24 -2.74 4.98
C ASN A 242 -16.56 -2.73 4.25
N PHE A 243 -16.62 -3.36 3.10
CA PHE A 243 -17.86 -3.55 2.36
C PHE A 243 -17.95 -4.98 1.83
N LYS A 244 -19.16 -5.47 1.76
CA LYS A 244 -19.48 -6.80 1.23
C LYS A 244 -20.83 -6.73 0.54
N ILE A 245 -20.88 -7.11 -0.73
CA ILE A 245 -22.10 -7.13 -1.52
C ILE A 245 -22.11 -8.42 -2.31
N PHE A 246 -23.22 -9.13 -2.31
CA PHE A 246 -23.35 -10.32 -3.12
C PHE A 246 -24.78 -10.55 -3.57
N ASP A 247 -24.89 -11.21 -4.70
CA ASP A 247 -26.13 -11.74 -5.26
C ASP A 247 -25.94 -13.24 -5.52
N GLN A 248 -26.58 -14.03 -4.71
CA GLN A 248 -26.62 -15.48 -4.79
C GLN A 248 -28.07 -15.94 -4.95
N PRO A 249 -28.36 -17.14 -5.47
CA PRO A 249 -29.72 -17.63 -5.60
C PRO A 249 -30.46 -17.55 -4.28
N GLY A 250 -31.57 -16.84 -4.31
CA GLY A 250 -32.41 -16.65 -3.14
C GLY A 250 -31.92 -15.67 -2.09
N LEU A 251 -30.72 -15.11 -2.25
CA LEU A 251 -30.12 -14.23 -1.22
C LEU A 251 -29.33 -13.09 -1.82
N LYS A 252 -29.78 -11.87 -1.58
CA LYS A 252 -29.04 -10.63 -1.88
C LYS A 252 -28.67 -9.95 -0.59
N SER A 253 -27.44 -9.49 -0.47
CA SER A 253 -26.97 -8.84 0.75
C SER A 253 -26.00 -7.71 0.46
N MET A 254 -26.09 -6.66 1.26
CA MET A 254 -25.13 -5.56 1.30
C MET A 254 -24.78 -5.28 2.75
N LYS A 255 -23.48 -5.18 3.02
CA LYS A 255 -22.92 -4.82 4.32
C LYS A 255 -21.86 -3.75 4.14
N LEU A 256 -21.98 -2.69 4.94
CA LEU A 256 -21.00 -1.62 5.05
C LEU A 256 -20.61 -1.50 6.51
N GLU A 257 -19.33 -1.44 6.80
CA GLU A 257 -18.81 -1.29 8.16
C GLU A 257 -17.67 -0.28 8.19
N MET A 258 -17.69 0.55 9.18
CA MET A 258 -16.61 1.47 9.52
C MET A 258 -16.09 1.11 10.92
N ASN A 259 -14.83 0.76 11.02
CA ASN A 259 -14.16 0.41 12.27
C ASN A 259 -13.10 1.47 12.57
N LYS A 260 -13.16 2.07 13.75
CA LYS A 260 -12.16 3.03 14.26
C LYS A 260 -11.54 2.50 15.53
N THR A 261 -10.22 2.31 15.52
CA THR A 261 -9.47 1.94 16.72
C THR A 261 -8.81 3.18 17.31
N LYS A 262 -9.04 3.43 18.59
CA LYS A 262 -8.38 4.48 19.37
C LYS A 262 -7.47 3.85 20.41
N PHE A 263 -6.25 4.37 20.54
CA PHE A 263 -5.28 3.99 21.56
C PHE A 263 -5.14 5.17 22.54
N PRO A 264 -5.82 5.13 23.71
CA PRO A 264 -5.68 6.17 24.72
C PRO A 264 -4.28 6.13 25.32
N ASN A 265 -3.58 7.26 25.36
CA ASN A 265 -2.26 7.41 26.00
C ASN A 265 -1.14 6.49 25.49
N GLY A 266 -1.14 6.17 24.18
CA GLY A 266 -0.10 5.35 23.56
C GLY A 266 -0.39 3.85 23.54
N TYR A 267 0.49 3.10 22.87
CA TYR A 267 0.26 1.70 22.49
C TYR A 267 0.28 0.67 23.64
N ARG A 268 0.73 1.04 24.85
CA ARG A 268 1.05 0.05 25.89
C ARG A 268 0.34 0.21 27.23
N SER A 269 -0.28 1.34 27.53
CA SER A 269 -0.72 1.65 28.90
C SER A 269 -2.20 1.49 29.20
N LYS A 270 -3.06 1.35 28.19
CA LYS A 270 -4.52 1.16 28.38
C LYS A 270 -5.11 0.29 27.26
N PRO A 271 -6.21 -0.42 27.50
CA PRO A 271 -6.87 -1.22 26.47
C PRO A 271 -7.32 -0.34 25.30
N LYS A 272 -7.11 -0.82 24.08
CA LYS A 272 -7.57 -0.15 22.87
C LYS A 272 -9.11 -0.08 22.89
N GLN A 273 -9.63 1.05 22.41
CA GLN A 273 -11.06 1.24 22.20
C GLN A 273 -11.37 1.04 20.72
N ASN A 274 -12.33 0.18 20.41
CA ASN A 274 -12.82 -0.04 19.05
C ASN A 274 -14.24 0.51 18.92
N TYR A 275 -14.43 1.39 17.97
CA TYR A 275 -15.74 1.92 17.59
C TYR A 275 -16.12 1.30 16.26
N LYS A 276 -17.29 0.70 16.19
CA LYS A 276 -17.80 0.06 14.99
C LYS A 276 -19.17 0.63 14.65
N LEU A 277 -19.29 1.13 13.43
CA LEU A 277 -20.55 1.55 12.84
C LEU A 277 -20.81 0.67 11.62
N GLY A 278 -21.99 0.10 11.52
CA GLY A 278 -22.32 -0.78 10.38
C GLY A 278 -23.75 -0.63 9.91
N PHE A 279 -23.91 -0.85 8.61
CA PHE A 279 -25.19 -0.93 7.93
C PHE A 279 -25.28 -2.27 7.20
N TYR A 280 -26.39 -2.98 7.39
CA TYR A 280 -26.63 -4.28 6.80
C TYR A 280 -28.03 -4.34 6.21
N VAL A 281 -28.14 -4.80 4.97
CA VAL A 281 -29.41 -5.09 4.30
C VAL A 281 -29.31 -6.48 3.69
N GLN A 282 -30.31 -7.28 3.92
CA GLN A 282 -30.48 -8.59 3.32
C GLN A 282 -31.89 -8.75 2.78
N SER A 283 -32.02 -9.34 1.62
CA SER A 283 -33.28 -9.69 1.00
C SER A 283 -33.28 -11.16 0.62
N ASN A 284 -34.21 -11.90 1.17
CA ASN A 284 -34.48 -13.29 0.79
C ASN A 284 -35.54 -13.26 -0.31
N VAL A 285 -35.17 -13.70 -1.51
CA VAL A 285 -36.01 -13.59 -2.69
C VAL A 285 -36.79 -14.89 -2.95
N ASP A 286 -36.35 -16.02 -2.38
CA ASP A 286 -36.89 -17.33 -2.69
C ASP A 286 -37.13 -18.18 -1.44
N THR A 287 -38.41 -18.46 -1.14
CA THR A 287 -38.85 -19.29 -0.02
C THR A 287 -38.57 -20.79 -0.21
N GLN A 288 -38.54 -21.25 -1.43
CA GLN A 288 -38.39 -22.69 -1.70
C GLN A 288 -36.96 -23.13 -1.62
N ARG A 289 -35.99 -22.22 -1.74
CA ARG A 289 -34.56 -22.48 -1.65
C ARG A 289 -33.99 -22.36 -0.23
N THR A 290 -34.74 -21.75 0.65
CA THR A 290 -34.30 -21.49 2.03
C THR A 290 -35.33 -22.03 3.02
N ASN A 291 -35.40 -23.34 3.22
CA ASN A 291 -36.16 -23.94 4.31
C ASN A 291 -35.76 -23.46 5.71
N LEU A 292 -34.77 -22.58 5.81
CA LEU A 292 -34.22 -22.05 7.05
C LEU A 292 -34.51 -20.56 7.27
N PHE A 293 -35.03 -19.82 6.26
CA PHE A 293 -35.26 -18.38 6.40
C PHE A 293 -36.62 -17.98 5.87
N THR A 294 -37.36 -17.25 6.67
CA THR A 294 -38.61 -16.59 6.21
C THR A 294 -38.28 -15.55 5.14
N PRO A 295 -39.12 -15.45 4.05
CA PRO A 295 -38.97 -14.39 3.07
C PRO A 295 -39.10 -13.03 3.74
N GLY A 296 -38.19 -12.12 3.42
CA GLY A 296 -38.28 -10.79 3.96
C GLY A 296 -37.04 -9.95 3.66
N LYS A 297 -37.12 -8.71 3.99
CA LYS A 297 -36.01 -7.77 3.96
C LYS A 297 -35.62 -7.45 5.39
N LEU A 298 -34.38 -7.76 5.73
CA LEU A 298 -33.77 -7.39 7.00
C LEU A 298 -32.82 -6.22 6.78
N SER A 299 -32.92 -5.17 7.58
CA SER A 299 -31.95 -4.10 7.63
C SER A 299 -31.60 -3.79 9.08
N SER A 300 -30.32 -3.53 9.35
CA SER A 300 -29.85 -3.15 10.67
C SER A 300 -28.74 -2.12 10.56
N VAL A 301 -28.71 -1.21 11.52
CA VAL A 301 -27.58 -0.33 11.81
C VAL A 301 -27.10 -0.71 13.18
N TYR A 302 -25.78 -0.82 13.38
CA TYR A 302 -25.17 -1.17 14.67
C TYR A 302 -23.95 -0.31 14.94
N PHE A 303 -23.67 -0.08 16.21
CA PHE A 303 -22.63 0.82 16.73
C PHE A 303 -21.56 0.04 17.48
#